data_4948afed60d9319c340ba485f6c6fd69
#
_entry.id   4948afed60d9319c340ba485f6c6fd69
#
_cell.length_a   1.000
_cell.length_b   1.000
_cell.length_c   1.000
_cell.angle_alpha   90.00
_cell.angle_beta   90.00
_cell.angle_gamma   90.00
#
_symmetry.space_group_name_H-M   'P 1'
#
loop_
_entity.id
_entity.type
_entity.pdbx_description
1 polymer ?
#
loop_
_entity_poly.entity_id
_entity_poly.type
_entity_poly.pdbx_seq_one_letter_code
_entity_poly.pdbx_strand_id
1 'polypeptide(L)'
;MFRHAFRTFAFCLFATVFGTDVGFGQGLATPVSRLETGMLGAGRPWQTPYYINDSNVDGPTVLITGGIHGNEPAGARAAEQIRHWPIARGKLIVVPRVNRFGLDQNTRFIPNAVDEQKDLNRNFPSSEDPSRLPRGEIASALWDFVVEQDPQWVFDLHEGYEFNRSHQPKAGKEKSVGSSVIYAKNETLHELAQSMQLVVNRTVTNPNRKFVLLGRGPKLTTLANASRTVLRKNAMILETTYNFQRLPTRTRQHRTMMDVALRRLGMIEVDCVDVVVAPRTDDGDAQVVVGIYDDSGCSEGGANNIELALRDSHPTTVVRLGSRDMRPQVLDQLDVMVFGGGSGSKQAASIGKEGAEAVRSFVAAGGGYVGICGGAYLCSAYYDWSLNLVDTHVFTGSRDVEGHGPAPMWVRGETTHVEVQLTDEGRTVFADFPDRMKVKYHNGPIVSPRLFPGLTPYTPLAIYRSEQVLHPPQKGTMIDTPAIVSG
;
A
#
# COMPACT_ATOMS: atom_id res chain seq x y z
N MET A 1 17.27 -13.50 -24.78
CA MET A 1 18.55 -13.66 -24.10
C MET A 1 18.76 -12.48 -23.14
N PHE A 2 17.89 -12.32 -22.13
CA PHE A 2 18.01 -11.36 -21.02
C PHE A 2 16.96 -11.74 -19.95
N ARG A 3 17.16 -12.93 -19.36
CA ARG A 3 16.37 -13.42 -18.22
C ARG A 3 17.30 -14.05 -17.19
N HIS A 4 18.18 -13.26 -16.57
CA HIS A 4 18.95 -13.76 -15.41
C HIS A 4 19.78 -12.62 -14.80
N ALA A 5 19.13 -11.63 -14.18
CA ALA A 5 19.87 -10.65 -13.39
C ALA A 5 19.03 -9.88 -12.37
N PHE A 6 17.99 -10.46 -11.78
CA PHE A 6 17.33 -9.88 -10.61
C PHE A 6 16.78 -10.99 -9.72
N ARG A 7 17.67 -11.76 -9.07
CA ARG A 7 17.34 -12.51 -7.86
C ARG A 7 17.71 -11.64 -6.67
N THR A 8 16.90 -11.00 -6.19
CA THR A 8 16.03 -10.68 -5.08
C THR A 8 16.63 -10.85 -3.70
N PHE A 9 16.68 -9.76 -2.94
CA PHE A 9 16.90 -9.76 -1.51
C PHE A 9 15.59 -10.17 -0.81
N ALA A 10 15.52 -11.38 -0.29
CA ALA A 10 14.52 -11.79 0.68
C ALA A 10 15.22 -12.00 2.02
N PHE A 11 14.87 -11.20 3.00
CA PHE A 11 15.32 -11.34 4.37
C PHE A 11 14.33 -12.21 5.14
N CYS A 12 14.76 -13.34 5.65
CA CYS A 12 14.04 -14.08 6.69
C CYS A 12 14.80 -13.92 8.00
N LEU A 13 14.27 -13.14 8.94
CA LEU A 13 14.68 -13.20 10.33
C LEU A 13 13.68 -14.06 11.08
N PHE A 14 14.11 -15.21 11.58
CA PHE A 14 13.37 -15.99 12.57
C PHE A 14 13.86 -15.61 13.95
N ALA A 15 13.00 -14.94 14.75
CA ALA A 15 13.19 -14.83 16.18
C ALA A 15 12.15 -15.70 16.88
N THR A 16 12.57 -16.76 17.54
CA THR A 16 11.75 -17.57 18.44
C THR A 16 11.63 -16.86 19.78
N VAL A 17 10.43 -16.42 20.15
CA VAL A 17 10.13 -15.91 21.48
C VAL A 17 9.14 -16.86 22.16
N PHE A 18 9.52 -17.35 23.34
CA PHE A 18 8.64 -18.11 24.22
C PHE A 18 7.59 -17.19 24.83
N GLY A 19 6.33 -17.52 24.62
CA GLY A 19 5.20 -16.77 25.17
C GLY A 19 4.97 -17.08 26.64
N THR A 20 4.69 -16.04 27.43
CA THR A 20 4.04 -16.15 28.73
C THR A 20 2.57 -15.77 28.58
N ASP A 21 1.67 -16.68 28.97
CA ASP A 21 0.22 -16.50 28.98
C ASP A 21 -0.17 -15.28 29.84
N VAL A 22 -0.83 -14.32 29.20
CA VAL A 22 -1.60 -13.29 29.89
C VAL A 22 -3.08 -13.48 29.47
N GLY A 23 -3.89 -13.91 30.43
CA GLY A 23 -5.31 -14.13 30.22
C GLY A 23 -6.07 -12.85 29.86
N PHE A 24 -6.69 -12.85 28.69
CA PHE A 24 -7.63 -11.82 28.27
C PHE A 24 -9.05 -12.14 28.73
N GLY A 25 -9.68 -11.13 29.31
CA GLY A 25 -11.08 -11.17 29.76
C GLY A 25 -12.05 -11.50 28.63
N GLN A 26 -13.17 -12.15 29.01
CA GLN A 26 -14.26 -12.55 28.13
C GLN A 26 -14.85 -11.34 27.41
N GLY A 27 -14.43 -11.14 26.13
CA GLY A 27 -15.11 -10.28 25.17
C GLY A 27 -16.34 -10.99 24.62
N LEU A 28 -17.43 -10.27 24.45
CA LEU A 28 -18.64 -10.70 23.76
C LEU A 28 -18.22 -11.39 22.43
N ALA A 29 -18.68 -12.61 22.22
CA ALA A 29 -18.41 -13.37 21.00
C ALA A 29 -18.93 -12.57 19.79
N THR A 30 -18.01 -12.02 19.01
CA THR A 30 -18.33 -11.41 17.71
C THR A 30 -18.92 -12.51 16.84
N PRO A 31 -20.06 -12.29 16.17
CA PRO A 31 -20.61 -13.30 15.26
C PRO A 31 -19.54 -13.64 14.22
N VAL A 32 -19.25 -14.93 14.07
CA VAL A 32 -18.27 -15.41 13.07
C VAL A 32 -18.93 -15.20 11.72
N SER A 33 -18.57 -14.11 11.04
CA SER A 33 -19.00 -13.88 9.67
C SER A 33 -18.35 -14.91 8.76
N ARG A 34 -19.13 -15.49 7.84
CA ARG A 34 -18.63 -16.48 6.88
C ARG A 34 -18.04 -15.74 5.67
N LEU A 35 -16.74 -15.86 5.48
CA LEU A 35 -16.09 -15.38 4.27
C LEU A 35 -16.16 -16.47 3.18
N GLU A 36 -16.86 -16.17 2.09
CA GLU A 36 -16.90 -16.97 0.89
C GLU A 36 -16.00 -16.33 -0.18
N THR A 37 -15.22 -17.14 -0.90
CA THR A 37 -14.38 -16.69 -2.00
C THR A 37 -14.78 -17.42 -3.27
N GLY A 38 -15.00 -16.67 -4.36
CA GLY A 38 -15.25 -17.22 -5.67
C GLY A 38 -14.47 -16.51 -6.76
N MET A 39 -14.69 -16.89 -8.01
CA MET A 39 -13.97 -16.37 -9.16
C MET A 39 -14.94 -15.87 -10.23
N LEU A 40 -14.89 -14.60 -10.56
CA LEU A 40 -15.49 -14.09 -11.81
C LEU A 40 -14.70 -14.61 -13.00
N GLY A 41 -15.38 -15.14 -14.00
CA GLY A 41 -14.76 -15.72 -15.20
C GLY A 41 -13.87 -16.93 -14.88
N ALA A 42 -14.31 -17.81 -13.99
CA ALA A 42 -13.56 -19.02 -13.64
C ALA A 42 -13.09 -19.79 -14.89
N GLY A 43 -11.82 -20.16 -14.93
CA GLY A 43 -11.17 -20.84 -16.07
C GLY A 43 -10.77 -19.90 -17.24
N ARG A 44 -11.07 -18.60 -17.16
CA ARG A 44 -10.62 -17.62 -18.15
C ARG A 44 -9.28 -17.00 -17.77
N PRO A 45 -8.43 -16.59 -18.72
CA PRO A 45 -7.16 -15.93 -18.40
C PRO A 45 -7.32 -14.67 -17.53
N TRP A 46 -8.42 -13.95 -17.70
CA TRP A 46 -8.74 -12.72 -16.97
C TRP A 46 -9.48 -12.96 -15.66
N GLN A 47 -9.73 -14.20 -15.25
CA GLN A 47 -10.42 -14.51 -14.00
C GLN A 47 -9.91 -13.69 -12.83
N THR A 48 -10.83 -13.21 -11.98
CA THR A 48 -10.52 -12.39 -10.81
C THR A 48 -11.34 -12.83 -9.61
N PRO A 49 -10.75 -12.85 -8.40
CA PRO A 49 -11.48 -13.26 -7.21
C PRO A 49 -12.52 -12.23 -6.79
N TYR A 50 -13.62 -12.73 -6.22
CA TYR A 50 -14.54 -11.96 -5.41
C TYR A 50 -14.65 -12.57 -4.02
N TYR A 51 -15.09 -11.76 -3.06
CA TYR A 51 -15.20 -12.12 -1.66
C TYR A 51 -16.59 -11.71 -1.16
N ILE A 52 -17.26 -12.60 -0.45
CA ILE A 52 -18.55 -12.34 0.19
C ILE A 52 -18.37 -12.57 1.68
N ASN A 53 -18.51 -11.52 2.46
CA ASN A 53 -18.58 -11.59 3.90
C ASN A 53 -20.04 -11.48 4.30
N ASP A 54 -20.64 -12.58 4.81
CA ASP A 54 -22.04 -12.64 5.24
C ASP A 54 -22.10 -12.76 6.76
N SER A 55 -22.73 -11.80 7.41
CA SER A 55 -22.92 -11.80 8.87
C SER A 55 -23.97 -12.78 9.36
N ASN A 56 -24.78 -13.33 8.45
CA ASN A 56 -26.01 -14.10 8.77
C ASN A 56 -27.03 -13.31 9.62
N VAL A 57 -26.93 -11.99 9.67
CA VAL A 57 -27.86 -11.08 10.33
C VAL A 57 -28.47 -10.16 9.29
N ASP A 58 -29.79 -9.99 9.30
CA ASP A 58 -30.50 -9.12 8.36
C ASP A 58 -29.90 -7.72 8.30
N GLY A 59 -29.66 -7.24 7.09
CA GLY A 59 -29.05 -5.95 6.83
C GLY A 59 -28.83 -5.69 5.35
N PRO A 60 -28.24 -4.55 4.99
CA PRO A 60 -28.01 -4.21 3.59
C PRO A 60 -26.97 -5.12 2.93
N THR A 61 -27.15 -5.39 1.62
CA THR A 61 -26.14 -5.98 0.77
C THR A 61 -25.40 -4.87 0.05
N VAL A 62 -24.09 -4.81 0.25
CA VAL A 62 -23.19 -3.79 -0.32
C VAL A 62 -22.17 -4.45 -1.22
N LEU A 63 -22.05 -3.96 -2.47
CA LEU A 63 -21.00 -4.32 -3.39
C LEU A 63 -19.96 -3.19 -3.48
N ILE A 64 -18.69 -3.57 -3.34
CA ILE A 64 -17.54 -2.68 -3.56
C ILE A 64 -16.71 -3.23 -4.72
N THR A 65 -16.47 -2.41 -5.74
CA THR A 65 -15.56 -2.73 -6.85
C THR A 65 -14.32 -1.85 -6.83
N GLY A 66 -13.19 -2.42 -7.20
CA GLY A 66 -11.94 -1.68 -7.38
C GLY A 66 -11.19 -2.15 -8.62
N GLY A 67 -10.36 -1.27 -9.20
CA GLY A 67 -9.52 -1.63 -10.33
C GLY A 67 -10.29 -1.90 -11.63
N ILE A 68 -11.42 -1.25 -11.87
CA ILE A 68 -12.08 -1.22 -13.17
C ILE A 68 -11.14 -0.59 -14.22
N HIS A 69 -10.43 0.47 -13.85
CA HIS A 69 -9.31 0.98 -14.63
C HIS A 69 -7.99 0.52 -14.01
N GLY A 70 -7.11 -0.06 -14.80
CA GLY A 70 -5.89 -0.68 -14.26
C GLY A 70 -4.79 0.32 -13.86
N ASN A 71 -4.85 1.57 -14.28
CA ASN A 71 -3.96 2.62 -13.82
C ASN A 71 -4.47 3.36 -12.57
N GLU A 72 -5.53 2.82 -11.93
CA GLU A 72 -6.16 3.36 -10.72
C GLU A 72 -6.02 2.36 -9.54
N PRO A 73 -4.77 2.10 -9.05
CA PRO A 73 -4.52 1.00 -8.12
C PRO A 73 -5.04 1.24 -6.70
N ALA A 74 -5.31 2.49 -6.29
CA ALA A 74 -5.69 2.76 -4.90
C ALA A 74 -7.05 2.18 -4.53
N GLY A 75 -8.02 2.19 -5.46
CA GLY A 75 -9.33 1.57 -5.26
C GLY A 75 -9.22 0.05 -5.11
N ALA A 76 -8.39 -0.59 -5.95
CA ALA A 76 -8.13 -2.03 -5.85
C ALA A 76 -7.49 -2.39 -4.50
N ARG A 77 -6.46 -1.63 -4.07
CA ARG A 77 -5.79 -1.84 -2.78
C ARG A 77 -6.71 -1.62 -1.58
N ALA A 78 -7.57 -0.61 -1.65
CA ALA A 78 -8.55 -0.38 -0.59
C ALA A 78 -9.56 -1.53 -0.50
N ALA A 79 -10.09 -1.98 -1.64
CA ALA A 79 -11.01 -3.10 -1.70
C ALA A 79 -10.38 -4.40 -1.17
N GLU A 80 -9.09 -4.68 -1.50
CA GLU A 80 -8.33 -5.80 -0.93
C GLU A 80 -8.25 -5.75 0.61
N GLN A 81 -8.17 -4.58 1.20
CA GLN A 81 -8.12 -4.41 2.66
C GLN A 81 -9.52 -4.47 3.27
N ILE A 82 -10.50 -3.82 2.65
CA ILE A 82 -11.90 -3.76 3.12
C ILE A 82 -12.55 -5.15 3.17
N ARG A 83 -12.19 -6.08 2.30
CA ARG A 83 -12.74 -7.45 2.30
C ARG A 83 -12.57 -8.19 3.63
N HIS A 84 -11.63 -7.76 4.47
CA HIS A 84 -11.33 -8.34 5.77
C HIS A 84 -12.07 -7.66 6.93
N TRP A 85 -12.83 -6.60 6.66
CA TRP A 85 -13.49 -5.88 7.72
C TRP A 85 -14.61 -6.71 8.35
N PRO A 86 -14.66 -6.79 9.67
CA PRO A 86 -15.74 -7.47 10.36
C PRO A 86 -17.05 -6.71 10.14
N ILE A 87 -18.10 -7.41 9.77
CA ILE A 87 -19.45 -6.85 9.66
C ILE A 87 -20.37 -7.42 10.72
N ALA A 88 -21.17 -6.56 11.35
CA ALA A 88 -22.15 -6.95 12.38
C ALA A 88 -23.48 -7.39 11.76
N ARG A 89 -23.82 -6.88 10.56
CA ARG A 89 -25.05 -7.22 9.85
C ARG A 89 -24.95 -7.01 8.35
N GLY A 90 -25.84 -7.70 7.61
CA GLY A 90 -25.91 -7.62 6.15
C GLY A 90 -24.80 -8.43 5.46
N LYS A 91 -24.57 -8.10 4.22
CA LYS A 91 -23.64 -8.79 3.34
C LYS A 91 -22.71 -7.78 2.65
N LEU A 92 -21.40 -7.98 2.81
CA LEU A 92 -20.36 -7.20 2.14
C LEU A 92 -19.74 -8.03 1.02
N ILE A 93 -19.90 -7.57 -0.22
CA ILE A 93 -19.37 -8.20 -1.43
C ILE A 93 -18.26 -7.30 -1.95
N VAL A 94 -17.09 -7.88 -2.25
CA VAL A 94 -15.93 -7.12 -2.71
C VAL A 94 -15.31 -7.78 -3.94
N VAL A 95 -15.16 -7.02 -5.03
CA VAL A 95 -14.41 -7.41 -6.23
C VAL A 95 -13.22 -6.45 -6.38
N PRO A 96 -12.05 -6.77 -5.82
CA PRO A 96 -11.00 -5.78 -5.65
C PRO A 96 -10.20 -5.49 -6.92
N ARG A 97 -10.16 -6.42 -7.88
CA ARG A 97 -9.26 -6.34 -9.04
C ARG A 97 -10.01 -6.65 -10.34
N VAL A 98 -11.07 -5.89 -10.64
CA VAL A 98 -11.96 -6.18 -11.77
C VAL A 98 -11.19 -6.33 -13.09
N ASN A 99 -10.36 -5.36 -13.46
CA ASN A 99 -9.47 -5.43 -14.63
C ASN A 99 -8.05 -5.81 -14.18
N ARG A 100 -7.86 -7.07 -13.79
CA ARG A 100 -6.57 -7.57 -13.29
C ARG A 100 -5.42 -7.32 -14.27
N PHE A 101 -5.61 -7.59 -15.55
CA PHE A 101 -4.56 -7.36 -16.55
C PHE A 101 -4.20 -5.89 -16.72
N GLY A 102 -5.18 -5.00 -16.66
CA GLY A 102 -4.93 -3.57 -16.66
C GLY A 102 -4.12 -3.12 -15.44
N LEU A 103 -4.44 -3.63 -14.24
CA LEU A 103 -3.69 -3.37 -13.01
C LEU A 103 -2.26 -3.90 -13.07
N ASP A 104 -2.05 -5.11 -13.59
CA ASP A 104 -0.73 -5.71 -13.71
C ASP A 104 0.17 -4.95 -14.72
N GLN A 105 -0.42 -4.34 -15.74
CA GLN A 105 0.27 -3.54 -16.75
C GLN A 105 0.23 -2.02 -16.50
N ASN A 106 -0.41 -1.59 -15.42
CA ASN A 106 -0.62 -0.17 -15.10
C ASN A 106 -1.23 0.63 -16.26
N THR A 107 -2.24 0.07 -16.93
CA THR A 107 -2.97 0.72 -18.03
C THR A 107 -4.44 0.88 -17.68
N ARG A 108 -5.03 2.01 -18.10
CA ARG A 108 -6.45 2.30 -17.90
C ARG A 108 -7.34 1.22 -18.51
N PHE A 109 -6.99 0.78 -19.69
CA PHE A 109 -7.81 -0.07 -20.55
C PHE A 109 -7.62 -1.56 -20.29
N ILE A 110 -8.54 -2.37 -20.80
CA ILE A 110 -8.33 -3.82 -20.88
C ILE A 110 -7.26 -4.07 -21.96
N PRO A 111 -6.11 -4.66 -21.63
CA PRO A 111 -5.07 -4.94 -22.61
C PRO A 111 -5.57 -5.83 -23.74
N ASN A 112 -5.20 -5.48 -24.97
CA ASN A 112 -5.55 -6.20 -26.20
C ASN A 112 -7.05 -6.28 -26.51
N ALA A 113 -7.91 -5.54 -25.83
CA ALA A 113 -9.32 -5.45 -26.18
C ALA A 113 -9.53 -4.58 -27.43
N VAL A 114 -10.60 -4.85 -28.17
CA VAL A 114 -11.04 -3.99 -29.28
C VAL A 114 -11.45 -2.61 -28.78
N ASP A 115 -11.36 -1.60 -29.64
CA ASP A 115 -11.55 -0.20 -29.24
C ASP A 115 -12.86 0.08 -28.51
N GLU A 116 -13.94 -0.56 -28.94
CA GLU A 116 -15.28 -0.40 -28.35
C GLU A 116 -15.41 -1.03 -26.95
N GLN A 117 -14.51 -1.94 -26.59
CA GLN A 117 -14.53 -2.68 -25.33
C GLN A 117 -13.39 -2.30 -24.38
N LYS A 118 -12.38 -1.58 -24.85
CA LYS A 118 -11.15 -1.32 -24.08
C LYS A 118 -11.39 -0.55 -22.78
N ASP A 119 -12.28 0.45 -22.74
CA ASP A 119 -12.67 1.14 -21.51
C ASP A 119 -13.80 0.36 -20.83
N LEU A 120 -13.44 -0.50 -19.87
CA LEU A 120 -14.39 -1.37 -19.18
C LEU A 120 -15.57 -0.58 -18.60
N ASN A 121 -15.32 0.62 -18.07
CA ASN A 121 -16.36 1.46 -17.47
C ASN A 121 -17.17 2.27 -18.52
N ARG A 122 -17.26 1.75 -19.76
CA ARG A 122 -18.13 2.24 -20.84
C ARG A 122 -18.94 1.08 -21.47
N ASN A 123 -18.94 -0.07 -20.84
CA ASN A 123 -19.47 -1.30 -21.42
C ASN A 123 -20.69 -1.87 -20.70
N PHE A 124 -21.28 -1.15 -19.77
CA PHE A 124 -22.47 -1.55 -19.04
C PHE A 124 -23.75 -1.00 -19.68
N PRO A 125 -24.95 -1.57 -19.41
CA PRO A 125 -26.25 -1.03 -19.83
C PRO A 125 -26.45 0.42 -19.39
N SER A 126 -27.42 1.11 -19.97
CA SER A 126 -27.73 2.49 -19.58
C SER A 126 -29.23 2.77 -19.60
N SER A 127 -29.64 3.89 -19.01
CA SER A 127 -31.03 4.34 -19.06
C SER A 127 -31.54 4.66 -20.46
N GLU A 128 -30.65 4.97 -21.40
CA GLU A 128 -31.01 5.24 -22.79
C GLU A 128 -31.26 3.94 -23.58
N ASP A 129 -30.60 2.86 -23.18
CA ASP A 129 -30.81 1.51 -23.72
C ASP A 129 -30.69 0.48 -22.58
N PRO A 130 -31.77 0.29 -21.79
CA PRO A 130 -31.77 -0.68 -20.69
C PRO A 130 -31.68 -2.14 -21.15
N SER A 131 -32.07 -2.42 -22.40
CA SER A 131 -32.01 -3.76 -22.99
C SER A 131 -30.62 -4.12 -23.56
N ARG A 132 -29.74 -3.13 -23.65
CA ARG A 132 -28.37 -3.34 -24.14
C ARG A 132 -27.63 -4.29 -23.23
N LEU A 133 -27.10 -5.34 -23.81
CA LEU A 133 -26.19 -6.26 -23.10
C LEU A 133 -24.84 -5.57 -22.83
N PRO A 134 -24.16 -5.93 -21.74
CA PRO A 134 -22.78 -5.50 -21.51
C PRO A 134 -21.87 -5.94 -22.67
N ARG A 135 -20.85 -5.14 -22.99
CA ARG A 135 -19.92 -5.43 -24.08
C ARG A 135 -18.61 -5.96 -23.54
N GLY A 136 -18.20 -7.13 -24.01
CA GLY A 136 -16.98 -7.82 -23.61
C GLY A 136 -17.15 -8.73 -22.41
N GLU A 137 -16.32 -9.75 -22.34
CA GLU A 137 -16.44 -10.84 -21.35
C GLU A 137 -16.39 -10.36 -19.91
N ILE A 138 -15.46 -9.44 -19.57
CA ILE A 138 -15.30 -8.95 -18.20
C ILE A 138 -16.52 -8.14 -17.76
N ALA A 139 -17.02 -7.25 -18.64
CA ALA A 139 -18.20 -6.45 -18.32
C ALA A 139 -19.44 -7.34 -18.17
N SER A 140 -19.61 -8.35 -19.02
CA SER A 140 -20.72 -9.30 -18.93
C SER A 140 -20.66 -10.10 -17.63
N ALA A 141 -19.53 -10.70 -17.30
CA ALA A 141 -19.38 -11.49 -16.07
C ALA A 141 -19.61 -10.65 -14.79
N LEU A 142 -19.10 -9.41 -14.77
CA LEU A 142 -19.34 -8.53 -13.63
C LEU A 142 -20.80 -8.10 -13.53
N TRP A 143 -21.44 -7.80 -14.68
CA TRP A 143 -22.86 -7.41 -14.70
C TRP A 143 -23.77 -8.55 -14.26
N ASP A 144 -23.56 -9.75 -14.80
CA ASP A 144 -24.31 -10.95 -14.40
C ASP A 144 -24.18 -11.20 -12.90
N PHE A 145 -22.98 -11.05 -12.36
CA PHE A 145 -22.73 -11.15 -10.92
C PHE A 145 -23.45 -10.08 -10.11
N VAL A 146 -23.47 -8.82 -10.57
CA VAL A 146 -24.23 -7.75 -9.91
C VAL A 146 -25.74 -8.05 -9.91
N VAL A 147 -26.27 -8.57 -11.03
CA VAL A 147 -27.68 -8.97 -11.12
C VAL A 147 -27.99 -10.13 -10.19
N GLU A 148 -27.13 -11.15 -10.14
CA GLU A 148 -27.27 -12.33 -9.27
C GLU A 148 -27.23 -11.97 -7.79
N GLN A 149 -26.25 -11.16 -7.38
CA GLN A 149 -26.05 -10.78 -5.97
C GLN A 149 -27.07 -9.73 -5.47
N ASP A 150 -27.73 -9.06 -6.39
CA ASP A 150 -28.78 -8.05 -6.14
C ASP A 150 -28.44 -7.01 -5.03
N PRO A 151 -27.24 -6.36 -5.03
CA PRO A 151 -26.84 -5.46 -3.97
C PRO A 151 -27.74 -4.23 -3.89
N GLN A 152 -28.10 -3.78 -2.69
CA GLN A 152 -28.82 -2.53 -2.49
C GLN A 152 -27.91 -1.30 -2.70
N TRP A 153 -26.60 -1.47 -2.46
CA TRP A 153 -25.61 -0.41 -2.59
C TRP A 153 -24.42 -0.87 -3.44
N VAL A 154 -23.98 -0.03 -4.35
CA VAL A 154 -22.80 -0.26 -5.19
C VAL A 154 -21.84 0.92 -5.04
N PHE A 155 -20.62 0.66 -4.59
CA PHE A 155 -19.53 1.62 -4.51
C PHE A 155 -18.42 1.21 -5.46
N ASP A 156 -18.15 2.07 -6.45
CA ASP A 156 -17.11 1.86 -7.45
C ASP A 156 -15.92 2.77 -7.14
N LEU A 157 -14.77 2.17 -6.78
CA LEU A 157 -13.59 2.87 -6.30
C LEU A 157 -12.65 3.22 -7.45
N HIS A 158 -12.47 4.52 -7.71
CA HIS A 158 -11.75 5.09 -8.84
C HIS A 158 -10.72 6.15 -8.44
N GLU A 159 -9.93 6.59 -9.43
CA GLU A 159 -8.98 7.68 -9.26
C GLU A 159 -9.00 8.63 -10.45
N GLY A 160 -9.24 9.92 -10.18
CA GLY A 160 -9.02 10.96 -11.19
C GLY A 160 -7.53 11.36 -11.25
N TYR A 161 -7.10 11.90 -12.38
CA TYR A 161 -5.69 12.25 -12.59
C TYR A 161 -5.24 13.51 -11.83
N GLU A 162 -6.14 14.48 -11.59
CA GLU A 162 -5.87 15.70 -10.81
C GLU A 162 -7.02 16.04 -9.87
N PHE A 163 -6.74 16.85 -8.84
CA PHE A 163 -7.73 17.29 -7.86
C PHE A 163 -8.81 18.13 -8.52
N ASN A 164 -10.08 17.73 -8.40
CA ASN A 164 -11.19 18.47 -8.99
C ASN A 164 -11.17 19.95 -8.59
N ARG A 165 -10.91 20.25 -7.32
CA ARG A 165 -10.99 21.62 -6.80
C ARG A 165 -10.00 22.57 -7.47
N SER A 166 -8.78 22.14 -7.72
CA SER A 166 -7.70 22.98 -8.29
C SER A 166 -7.49 22.80 -9.79
N HIS A 167 -8.02 21.73 -10.40
CA HIS A 167 -7.83 21.49 -11.82
C HIS A 167 -8.50 22.56 -12.69
N GLN A 168 -7.72 23.14 -13.59
CA GLN A 168 -8.16 24.09 -14.62
C GLN A 168 -8.08 23.35 -15.97
N PRO A 169 -9.22 22.90 -16.51
CA PRO A 169 -9.20 22.16 -17.78
C PRO A 169 -8.86 23.11 -18.94
N LYS A 170 -8.11 22.56 -19.92
CA LYS A 170 -7.91 23.23 -21.20
C LYS A 170 -9.26 23.38 -21.92
N ALA A 171 -9.36 24.37 -22.82
CA ALA A 171 -10.59 24.59 -23.61
C ALA A 171 -11.05 23.29 -24.29
N GLY A 172 -12.33 22.98 -24.18
CA GLY A 172 -12.94 21.77 -24.72
C GLY A 172 -12.62 20.45 -23.98
N LYS A 173 -11.89 20.50 -22.85
CA LYS A 173 -11.63 19.33 -22.00
C LYS A 173 -12.50 19.38 -20.73
N GLU A 174 -12.88 18.18 -20.26
CA GLU A 174 -13.62 18.06 -19.01
C GLU A 174 -12.72 18.33 -17.81
N LYS A 175 -13.33 18.82 -16.73
CA LYS A 175 -12.65 18.95 -15.44
C LYS A 175 -12.36 17.58 -14.86
N SER A 176 -11.16 17.41 -14.28
CA SER A 176 -10.81 16.18 -13.55
C SER A 176 -11.80 15.90 -12.42
N VAL A 177 -12.11 14.64 -12.19
CA VAL A 177 -13.02 14.19 -11.12
C VAL A 177 -12.28 13.78 -9.85
N GLY A 178 -10.96 13.85 -9.83
CA GLY A 178 -10.18 13.39 -8.66
C GLY A 178 -10.53 14.13 -7.38
N SER A 179 -10.47 13.42 -6.27
CA SER A 179 -10.94 13.83 -4.94
C SER A 179 -12.40 14.29 -4.97
N SER A 180 -13.29 13.40 -5.37
CA SER A 180 -14.73 13.65 -5.38
C SER A 180 -15.57 12.40 -5.03
N VAL A 181 -16.82 12.65 -4.68
CA VAL A 181 -17.87 11.64 -4.60
C VAL A 181 -18.90 11.96 -5.68
N ILE A 182 -19.08 11.04 -6.64
CA ILE A 182 -20.03 11.18 -7.76
C ILE A 182 -21.28 10.36 -7.43
N TYR A 183 -22.42 11.01 -7.36
CA TYR A 183 -23.70 10.38 -7.00
C TYR A 183 -24.87 11.03 -7.73
N ALA A 184 -25.97 10.31 -7.88
CA ALA A 184 -27.21 10.89 -8.38
C ALA A 184 -27.86 11.77 -7.31
N LYS A 185 -28.41 12.90 -7.71
CA LYS A 185 -28.99 13.90 -6.79
C LYS A 185 -30.30 13.38 -6.19
N ASN A 186 -30.23 12.71 -5.05
CA ASN A 186 -31.33 12.41 -4.15
C ASN A 186 -30.85 12.60 -2.70
N GLU A 187 -31.76 12.68 -1.76
CA GLU A 187 -31.49 13.02 -0.37
C GLU A 187 -30.60 11.95 0.31
N THR A 188 -30.97 10.69 0.23
CA THR A 188 -30.24 9.57 0.84
C THR A 188 -28.79 9.48 0.35
N LEU A 189 -28.58 9.58 -0.97
CA LEU A 189 -27.23 9.56 -1.55
C LEU A 189 -26.44 10.84 -1.19
N HIS A 190 -27.12 11.97 -1.10
CA HIS A 190 -26.48 13.24 -0.73
C HIS A 190 -25.96 13.21 0.71
N GLU A 191 -26.78 12.80 1.65
CA GLU A 191 -26.42 12.71 3.08
C GLU A 191 -25.24 11.76 3.30
N LEU A 192 -25.27 10.60 2.64
CA LEU A 192 -24.17 9.65 2.72
C LEU A 192 -22.89 10.19 2.09
N ALA A 193 -22.96 10.79 0.90
CA ALA A 193 -21.85 11.42 0.22
C ALA A 193 -21.23 12.55 1.03
N GLN A 194 -22.10 13.39 1.67
CA GLN A 194 -21.66 14.48 2.54
C GLN A 194 -20.96 13.95 3.80
N SER A 195 -21.46 12.90 4.41
CA SER A 195 -20.82 12.29 5.56
C SER A 195 -19.43 11.75 5.23
N MET A 196 -19.26 11.05 4.10
CA MET A 196 -17.97 10.59 3.61
C MET A 196 -17.02 11.75 3.33
N GLN A 197 -17.49 12.79 2.62
CA GLN A 197 -16.71 13.98 2.30
C GLN A 197 -16.22 14.69 3.56
N LEU A 198 -17.06 14.89 4.54
CA LEU A 198 -16.71 15.60 5.79
C LEU A 198 -15.59 14.86 6.53
N VAL A 199 -15.68 13.54 6.65
CA VAL A 199 -14.67 12.76 7.39
C VAL A 199 -13.35 12.68 6.63
N VAL A 200 -13.37 12.33 5.33
CA VAL A 200 -12.13 12.27 4.55
C VAL A 200 -11.43 13.63 4.47
N ASN A 201 -12.18 14.72 4.41
CA ASN A 201 -11.64 16.07 4.36
C ASN A 201 -10.96 16.54 5.66
N ARG A 202 -11.23 15.91 6.80
CA ARG A 202 -10.47 16.13 8.05
C ARG A 202 -9.02 15.63 7.93
N THR A 203 -8.79 14.66 7.05
CA THR A 203 -7.44 14.11 6.81
C THR A 203 -6.63 14.91 5.77
N VAL A 204 -7.25 15.84 5.03
CA VAL A 204 -6.64 16.61 3.95
C VAL A 204 -6.37 18.04 4.44
N THR A 205 -5.10 18.37 4.64
CA THR A 205 -4.66 19.70 5.12
C THR A 205 -4.73 20.77 4.04
N ASN A 206 -4.34 20.44 2.79
CA ASN A 206 -4.36 21.40 1.68
C ASN A 206 -5.80 21.63 1.17
N PRO A 207 -6.35 22.86 1.25
CA PRO A 207 -7.72 23.15 0.84
C PRO A 207 -7.99 22.83 -0.64
N ASN A 208 -6.99 22.99 -1.50
CA ASN A 208 -7.11 22.72 -2.94
C ASN A 208 -7.16 21.22 -3.29
N ARG A 209 -6.86 20.35 -2.33
CA ARG A 209 -6.90 18.88 -2.47
C ARG A 209 -8.12 18.25 -1.83
N LYS A 210 -8.96 19.04 -1.16
CA LYS A 210 -10.17 18.53 -0.48
C LYS A 210 -11.18 17.97 -1.47
N PHE A 211 -11.84 16.91 -1.05
CA PHE A 211 -12.91 16.25 -1.79
C PHE A 211 -14.10 17.17 -2.02
N VAL A 212 -14.74 17.02 -3.16
CA VAL A 212 -15.95 17.72 -3.55
C VAL A 212 -17.10 16.75 -3.80
N LEU A 213 -18.32 17.24 -3.75
CA LEU A 213 -19.53 16.50 -4.08
C LEU A 213 -19.95 16.79 -5.51
N LEU A 214 -20.11 15.75 -6.33
CA LEU A 214 -20.55 15.86 -7.72
C LEU A 214 -21.92 15.19 -7.89
N GLY A 215 -23.00 15.95 -7.56
CA GLY A 215 -24.39 15.51 -7.64
C GLY A 215 -24.97 15.43 -9.06
N ARG A 216 -24.15 15.14 -10.05
CA ARG A 216 -24.55 15.02 -11.47
C ARG A 216 -24.90 13.60 -11.92
N GLY A 217 -24.70 12.64 -11.05
CA GLY A 217 -24.77 11.20 -11.38
C GLY A 217 -23.50 10.68 -12.11
N PRO A 218 -23.26 9.37 -12.02
CA PRO A 218 -22.25 8.69 -12.83
C PRO A 218 -22.55 8.82 -14.33
N LYS A 219 -21.49 8.83 -15.16
CA LYS A 219 -21.63 8.86 -16.62
C LYS A 219 -22.39 7.64 -17.14
N LEU A 220 -23.09 7.81 -18.26
CA LEU A 220 -23.75 6.71 -18.96
C LEU A 220 -22.77 5.55 -19.22
N THR A 221 -23.31 4.35 -19.22
CA THR A 221 -22.57 3.10 -19.50
C THR A 221 -21.46 2.74 -18.50
N THR A 222 -21.36 3.45 -17.35
CA THR A 222 -20.54 3.01 -16.22
C THR A 222 -21.29 1.99 -15.37
N LEU A 223 -20.57 1.15 -14.63
CA LEU A 223 -21.15 0.19 -13.69
C LEU A 223 -22.13 0.87 -12.71
N ALA A 224 -21.70 1.94 -12.07
CA ALA A 224 -22.52 2.68 -11.12
C ALA A 224 -23.76 3.31 -11.76
N ASN A 225 -23.68 3.80 -13.02
CA ASN A 225 -24.84 4.29 -13.74
C ASN A 225 -25.82 3.16 -14.06
N ALA A 226 -25.34 2.04 -14.59
CA ALA A 226 -26.14 0.87 -14.91
C ALA A 226 -26.86 0.32 -13.67
N SER A 227 -26.14 0.13 -12.56
CA SER A 227 -26.71 -0.32 -11.29
C SER A 227 -27.83 0.61 -10.82
N ARG A 228 -27.64 1.92 -10.95
CA ARG A 228 -28.66 2.91 -10.56
C ARG A 228 -29.87 2.94 -11.49
N THR A 229 -29.64 2.99 -12.79
CA THR A 229 -30.71 3.31 -13.76
C THR A 229 -31.46 2.08 -14.26
N VAL A 230 -30.79 0.95 -14.37
CA VAL A 230 -31.37 -0.31 -14.85
C VAL A 230 -31.85 -1.16 -13.68
N LEU A 231 -31.00 -1.35 -12.64
CA LEU A 231 -31.35 -2.17 -11.48
C LEU A 231 -31.97 -1.39 -10.32
N ARG A 232 -32.06 -0.05 -10.42
CA ARG A 232 -32.63 0.84 -9.40
C ARG A 232 -31.93 0.77 -8.04
N LYS A 233 -30.62 0.54 -8.03
CA LYS A 233 -29.78 0.46 -6.83
C LYS A 233 -29.22 1.81 -6.41
N ASN A 234 -28.82 1.96 -5.16
CA ASN A 234 -28.05 3.08 -4.70
C ASN A 234 -26.61 2.89 -5.18
N ALA A 235 -26.09 3.79 -6.03
CA ALA A 235 -24.77 3.63 -6.60
C ALA A 235 -24.00 4.94 -6.61
N MET A 236 -22.71 4.87 -6.28
CA MET A 236 -21.76 5.98 -6.23
C MET A 236 -20.42 5.59 -6.82
N ILE A 237 -19.71 6.58 -7.36
CA ILE A 237 -18.28 6.48 -7.68
C ILE A 237 -17.50 7.32 -6.68
N LEU A 238 -16.51 6.70 -6.02
CA LEU A 238 -15.59 7.37 -5.12
C LEU A 238 -14.27 7.58 -5.83
N GLU A 239 -13.87 8.84 -5.99
CA GLU A 239 -12.67 9.23 -6.73
C GLU A 239 -11.60 9.76 -5.79
N THR A 240 -10.44 9.11 -5.72
CA THR A 240 -9.25 9.74 -5.17
C THR A 240 -8.45 10.42 -6.29
N THR A 241 -7.23 10.91 -6.02
CA THR A 241 -6.41 11.58 -7.04
C THR A 241 -5.05 10.94 -7.12
N TYR A 242 -4.68 10.37 -8.28
CA TYR A 242 -3.43 9.63 -8.37
C TYR A 242 -2.19 10.52 -8.54
N ASN A 243 -2.30 11.70 -9.17
CA ASN A 243 -1.19 12.64 -9.24
C ASN A 243 -1.00 13.37 -7.91
N PHE A 244 0.26 13.62 -7.56
CA PHE A 244 0.66 14.41 -6.38
C PHE A 244 0.25 13.82 -5.02
N GLN A 245 -0.12 12.53 -4.98
CA GLN A 245 -0.37 11.77 -3.77
C GLN A 245 0.27 10.39 -3.84
N ARG A 246 0.82 9.92 -2.74
CA ARG A 246 1.35 8.56 -2.63
C ARG A 246 0.20 7.54 -2.59
N LEU A 247 0.47 6.34 -3.06
CA LEU A 247 -0.52 5.25 -3.11
C LEU A 247 -1.19 4.97 -1.74
N PRO A 248 -0.46 4.86 -0.61
CA PRO A 248 -1.10 4.61 0.68
C PRO A 248 -2.07 5.70 1.11
N THR A 249 -1.75 6.96 0.85
CA THR A 249 -2.65 8.08 1.14
C THR A 249 -3.99 7.92 0.42
N ARG A 250 -3.94 7.59 -0.88
CA ARG A 250 -5.13 7.39 -1.71
C ARG A 250 -5.93 6.16 -1.28
N THR A 251 -5.22 5.07 -0.99
CA THR A 251 -5.82 3.83 -0.45
C THR A 251 -6.54 4.10 0.88
N ARG A 252 -5.88 4.82 1.80
CA ARG A 252 -6.50 5.20 3.08
C ARG A 252 -7.71 6.12 2.91
N GLN A 253 -7.70 7.04 1.93
CA GLN A 253 -8.86 7.89 1.64
C GLN A 253 -10.08 7.06 1.23
N HIS A 254 -9.92 6.04 0.38
CA HIS A 254 -11.00 5.11 0.06
C HIS A 254 -11.49 4.34 1.29
N ARG A 255 -10.59 3.77 2.10
CA ARG A 255 -10.97 3.11 3.35
C ARG A 255 -11.77 4.04 4.26
N THR A 256 -11.30 5.28 4.43
CA THR A 256 -11.99 6.28 5.24
C THR A 256 -13.42 6.55 4.77
N MET A 257 -13.62 6.69 3.46
CA MET A 257 -14.95 6.90 2.90
C MET A 257 -15.85 5.67 3.08
N MET A 258 -15.31 4.48 2.85
CA MET A 258 -16.06 3.23 3.00
C MET A 258 -16.38 2.91 4.45
N ASP A 259 -15.49 3.19 5.40
CA ASP A 259 -15.78 3.07 6.84
C ASP A 259 -17.00 3.92 7.23
N VAL A 260 -17.03 5.18 6.80
CA VAL A 260 -18.19 6.06 7.02
C VAL A 260 -19.46 5.48 6.39
N ALA A 261 -19.36 4.99 5.15
CA ALA A 261 -20.51 4.43 4.44
C ALA A 261 -21.05 3.20 5.15
N LEU A 262 -20.22 2.22 5.47
CA LEU A 262 -20.66 0.97 6.12
C LEU A 262 -21.20 1.21 7.54
N ARG A 263 -20.62 2.16 8.32
CA ARG A 263 -21.19 2.56 9.62
C ARG A 263 -22.55 3.24 9.47
N ARG A 264 -22.72 4.15 8.53
CA ARG A 264 -24.00 4.81 8.26
C ARG A 264 -25.08 3.83 7.81
N LEU A 265 -24.69 2.77 7.13
CA LEU A 265 -25.56 1.67 6.74
C LEU A 265 -25.80 0.65 7.87
N GLY A 266 -25.19 0.85 9.05
CA GLY A 266 -25.30 -0.04 10.20
C GLY A 266 -24.64 -1.40 10.03
N MET A 267 -23.71 -1.54 9.08
CA MET A 267 -23.03 -2.81 8.80
C MET A 267 -21.84 -3.06 9.71
N ILE A 268 -21.11 -2.02 10.12
CA ILE A 268 -19.98 -2.09 11.05
C ILE A 268 -20.22 -1.21 12.27
N GLU A 269 -19.77 -1.67 13.44
CA GLU A 269 -19.97 -0.97 14.71
C GLU A 269 -18.70 -0.22 15.16
N VAL A 270 -17.54 -0.69 14.71
CA VAL A 270 -16.23 -0.14 15.08
C VAL A 270 -15.55 0.53 13.90
N ASP A 271 -14.54 1.36 14.19
CA ASP A 271 -13.69 1.97 13.17
C ASP A 271 -12.79 0.89 12.54
N CYS A 272 -12.97 0.65 11.24
CA CYS A 272 -12.22 -0.34 10.47
C CYS A 272 -11.13 0.26 9.58
N VAL A 273 -10.93 1.58 9.60
CA VAL A 273 -9.95 2.27 8.71
C VAL A 273 -8.55 1.70 8.87
N ASP A 274 -8.19 1.23 10.05
CA ASP A 274 -6.88 0.68 10.39
C ASP A 274 -6.77 -0.85 10.22
N VAL A 275 -7.84 -1.53 9.82
CA VAL A 275 -7.79 -2.97 9.46
C VAL A 275 -7.31 -3.10 8.01
N VAL A 276 -6.12 -3.64 7.82
CA VAL A 276 -5.41 -3.68 6.52
C VAL A 276 -5.12 -5.09 6.01
N VAL A 277 -5.24 -6.10 6.87
CA VAL A 277 -5.09 -7.53 6.53
C VAL A 277 -6.14 -8.37 7.24
N ALA A 278 -6.24 -9.65 6.88
CA ALA A 278 -7.08 -10.61 7.59
C ALA A 278 -6.65 -10.73 9.05
N PRO A 279 -7.58 -10.90 9.99
CA PRO A 279 -7.25 -11.35 11.33
C PRO A 279 -6.45 -12.65 11.26
N ARG A 280 -5.41 -12.78 12.10
CA ARG A 280 -4.63 -14.02 12.18
C ARG A 280 -5.52 -15.15 12.70
N THR A 281 -5.47 -16.28 12.04
CA THR A 281 -6.04 -17.53 12.53
C THR A 281 -4.91 -18.39 13.11
N ASP A 282 -5.18 -19.16 14.15
CA ASP A 282 -4.19 -20.03 14.81
C ASP A 282 -3.75 -21.22 13.93
N ASP A 283 -4.25 -21.34 12.72
CA ASP A 283 -3.93 -22.41 11.77
C ASP A 283 -2.58 -22.15 11.09
N GLY A 284 -1.57 -22.81 11.54
CA GLY A 284 -0.14 -22.90 11.25
C GLY A 284 0.48 -22.49 9.89
N ASP A 285 -0.27 -22.01 8.92
CA ASP A 285 0.18 -21.50 7.61
C ASP A 285 0.13 -19.96 7.51
N ALA A 286 0.47 -19.27 8.57
CA ALA A 286 0.44 -17.79 8.59
C ALA A 286 1.45 -17.24 7.57
N GLN A 287 0.94 -16.65 6.49
CA GLN A 287 1.75 -15.86 5.56
C GLN A 287 2.43 -14.70 6.31
N VAL A 288 3.70 -14.47 6.02
CA VAL A 288 4.41 -13.30 6.54
C VAL A 288 3.78 -12.02 5.98
N VAL A 289 3.38 -11.12 6.87
CA VAL A 289 2.79 -9.84 6.51
C VAL A 289 3.86 -8.75 6.55
N VAL A 290 4.16 -8.17 5.39
CA VAL A 290 5.19 -7.13 5.24
C VAL A 290 4.55 -5.78 4.95
N GLY A 291 4.73 -4.83 5.86
CA GLY A 291 4.41 -3.42 5.63
C GLY A 291 5.55 -2.70 4.91
N ILE A 292 5.26 -2.01 3.81
CA ILE A 292 6.26 -1.17 3.12
C ILE A 292 5.86 0.30 3.27
N TYR A 293 6.72 1.08 3.94
CA TYR A 293 6.54 2.52 4.02
C TYR A 293 6.71 3.17 2.64
N ASP A 294 5.68 3.90 2.20
CA ASP A 294 5.62 4.57 0.90
C ASP A 294 4.99 5.96 1.03
N ASP A 295 5.69 6.86 1.70
CA ASP A 295 5.23 8.24 1.87
C ASP A 295 6.41 9.21 1.76
N SER A 296 6.28 10.41 2.29
CA SER A 296 7.30 11.45 2.26
C SER A 296 8.65 10.92 2.75
N GLY A 297 9.69 11.26 2.04
CA GLY A 297 11.06 10.78 2.30
C GLY A 297 11.44 9.52 1.53
N CYS A 298 10.51 8.75 0.97
CA CYS A 298 10.84 7.63 0.09
C CYS A 298 11.31 8.08 -1.29
N SER A 299 12.26 7.37 -1.87
CA SER A 299 12.65 7.53 -3.27
C SER A 299 11.47 7.17 -4.19
N GLU A 300 11.46 7.76 -5.39
CA GLU A 300 10.49 7.40 -6.42
C GLU A 300 10.71 5.95 -6.85
N GLY A 301 9.64 5.17 -6.94
CA GLY A 301 9.69 3.75 -7.31
C GLY A 301 10.31 2.81 -6.27
N GLY A 302 10.90 3.31 -5.18
CA GLY A 302 11.58 2.47 -4.19
C GLY A 302 10.67 1.41 -3.58
N ALA A 303 9.48 1.81 -3.14
CA ALA A 303 8.51 0.87 -2.57
C ALA A 303 7.93 -0.11 -3.61
N ASN A 304 7.80 0.29 -4.88
CA ASN A 304 7.43 -0.63 -5.96
C ASN A 304 8.48 -1.72 -6.18
N ASN A 305 9.77 -1.34 -6.16
CA ASN A 305 10.86 -2.30 -6.34
C ASN A 305 10.92 -3.30 -5.18
N ILE A 306 10.69 -2.85 -3.95
CA ILE A 306 10.62 -3.74 -2.77
C ILE A 306 9.44 -4.70 -2.90
N GLU A 307 8.26 -4.21 -3.26
CA GLU A 307 7.07 -5.05 -3.45
C GLU A 307 7.28 -6.09 -4.56
N LEU A 308 7.88 -5.70 -5.70
CA LEU A 308 8.20 -6.63 -6.77
C LEU A 308 9.20 -7.71 -6.31
N ALA A 309 10.20 -7.31 -5.53
CA ALA A 309 11.18 -8.24 -4.99
C ALA A 309 10.54 -9.27 -4.04
N LEU A 310 9.61 -8.87 -3.21
CA LEU A 310 8.90 -9.76 -2.28
C LEU A 310 7.90 -10.69 -2.97
N ARG A 311 7.30 -10.24 -4.07
CA ARG A 311 6.29 -11.01 -4.81
C ARG A 311 6.82 -12.35 -5.35
N ASP A 312 8.11 -12.41 -5.70
CA ASP A 312 8.73 -13.56 -6.34
C ASP A 312 9.38 -14.53 -5.33
N SER A 313 9.42 -14.19 -4.03
CA SER A 313 10.27 -14.93 -3.08
C SER A 313 9.56 -15.97 -2.21
N HIS A 314 8.40 -15.66 -1.66
CA HIS A 314 7.60 -16.59 -0.82
C HIS A 314 6.15 -16.10 -0.72
N PRO A 315 5.20 -16.92 -0.25
CA PRO A 315 3.85 -16.47 0.02
C PRO A 315 3.86 -15.39 1.11
N THR A 316 3.88 -14.13 0.66
CA THR A 316 3.96 -12.95 1.51
C THR A 316 2.78 -12.04 1.23
N THR A 317 2.11 -11.57 2.26
CA THR A 317 1.14 -10.49 2.13
C THR A 317 1.85 -9.16 2.24
N VAL A 318 1.78 -8.32 1.20
CA VAL A 318 2.43 -7.01 1.16
C VAL A 318 1.40 -5.89 1.29
N VAL A 319 1.61 -5.00 2.26
CA VAL A 319 0.77 -3.83 2.49
C VAL A 319 1.59 -2.55 2.31
N ARG A 320 1.13 -1.63 1.46
CA ARG A 320 1.74 -0.30 1.31
C ARG A 320 1.14 0.65 2.34
N LEU A 321 2.00 1.26 3.15
CA LEU A 321 1.62 2.08 4.30
C LEU A 321 2.18 3.50 4.17
N GLY A 322 1.37 4.49 4.55
CA GLY A 322 1.77 5.88 4.64
C GLY A 322 2.07 6.31 6.08
N SER A 323 2.47 7.57 6.25
CA SER A 323 2.78 8.13 7.58
C SER A 323 1.60 8.05 8.55
N ARG A 324 0.37 8.15 8.07
CA ARG A 324 -0.84 8.05 8.90
C ARG A 324 -1.17 6.61 9.33
N ASP A 325 -0.54 5.62 8.71
CA ASP A 325 -0.68 4.22 9.09
C ASP A 325 0.37 3.80 10.14
N MET A 326 1.34 4.68 10.49
CA MET A 326 2.34 4.40 11.52
C MET A 326 1.73 4.57 12.92
N ARG A 327 0.94 3.57 13.32
CA ARG A 327 0.23 3.50 14.60
C ARG A 327 0.07 2.05 15.06
N PRO A 328 -0.05 1.80 16.37
CA PRO A 328 -0.11 0.43 16.90
C PRO A 328 -1.16 -0.43 16.20
N GLN A 329 -2.38 0.08 16.01
CA GLN A 329 -3.50 -0.66 15.41
C GLN A 329 -3.20 -1.22 14.01
N VAL A 330 -2.30 -0.60 13.24
CA VAL A 330 -1.85 -1.09 11.93
C VAL A 330 -0.62 -1.95 12.07
N LEU A 331 0.37 -1.51 12.86
CA LEU A 331 1.66 -2.22 12.99
C LEU A 331 1.50 -3.59 13.64
N ASP A 332 0.59 -3.75 14.60
CA ASP A 332 0.29 -5.02 15.28
C ASP A 332 -0.26 -6.11 14.32
N GLN A 333 -0.66 -5.73 13.10
CA GLN A 333 -1.10 -6.65 12.06
C GLN A 333 0.05 -7.15 11.18
N LEU A 334 1.27 -6.63 11.36
CA LEU A 334 2.44 -6.93 10.53
C LEU A 334 3.41 -7.87 11.25
N ASP A 335 4.25 -8.55 10.47
CA ASP A 335 5.43 -9.24 10.97
C ASP A 335 6.69 -8.40 10.76
N VAL A 336 6.74 -7.69 9.63
CA VAL A 336 7.92 -6.90 9.24
C VAL A 336 7.50 -5.55 8.69
N MET A 337 8.21 -4.50 9.11
CA MET A 337 8.10 -3.16 8.55
C MET A 337 9.36 -2.81 7.74
N VAL A 338 9.19 -2.41 6.47
CA VAL A 338 10.29 -2.05 5.58
C VAL A 338 10.27 -0.55 5.29
N PHE A 339 11.38 0.14 5.62
CA PHE A 339 11.63 1.51 5.21
C PHE A 339 12.68 1.53 4.10
N GLY A 340 12.26 1.93 2.90
CA GLY A 340 13.10 1.95 1.71
C GLY A 340 14.06 3.14 1.63
N GLY A 341 14.79 3.20 0.52
CA GLY A 341 15.71 4.28 0.20
C GLY A 341 15.05 5.65 0.08
N GLY A 342 15.87 6.71 0.20
CA GLY A 342 15.46 8.10 0.15
C GLY A 342 16.10 8.94 1.25
N SER A 343 15.33 9.79 1.93
CA SER A 343 15.81 10.65 3.02
C SER A 343 15.25 10.20 4.36
N GLY A 344 16.09 9.62 5.21
CA GLY A 344 15.71 9.19 6.57
C GLY A 344 15.12 10.33 7.42
N SER A 345 15.69 11.54 7.34
CA SER A 345 15.16 12.71 8.08
C SER A 345 13.75 13.12 7.62
N LYS A 346 13.47 13.02 6.31
CA LYS A 346 12.11 13.28 5.79
C LYS A 346 11.14 12.17 6.14
N GLN A 347 11.58 10.91 6.17
CA GLN A 347 10.79 9.79 6.67
C GLN A 347 10.43 10.02 8.13
N ALA A 348 11.41 10.33 9.00
CA ALA A 348 11.21 10.65 10.42
C ALA A 348 10.22 11.82 10.62
N ALA A 349 10.42 12.92 9.89
CA ALA A 349 9.53 14.07 9.95
C ALA A 349 8.09 13.73 9.53
N SER A 350 7.93 12.85 8.56
CA SER A 350 6.63 12.44 8.03
C SER A 350 5.84 11.56 9.00
N ILE A 351 6.49 10.59 9.63
CA ILE A 351 5.84 9.73 10.63
C ILE A 351 5.61 10.45 11.96
N GLY A 352 6.42 11.46 12.25
CA GLY A 352 6.33 12.25 13.48
C GLY A 352 6.71 11.49 14.73
N LYS A 353 6.56 12.12 15.90
CA LYS A 353 6.93 11.51 17.18
C LYS A 353 6.07 10.27 17.52
N GLU A 354 4.78 10.36 17.30
CA GLU A 354 3.84 9.27 17.58
C GLU A 354 4.11 8.05 16.70
N GLY A 355 4.34 8.26 15.39
CA GLY A 355 4.69 7.18 14.48
C GLY A 355 6.05 6.56 14.77
N ALA A 356 7.04 7.37 15.16
CA ALA A 356 8.34 6.88 15.57
C ALA A 356 8.24 6.00 16.84
N GLU A 357 7.40 6.40 17.80
CA GLU A 357 7.14 5.60 19.00
C GLU A 357 6.42 4.30 18.68
N ALA A 358 5.42 4.34 17.81
CA ALA A 358 4.73 3.14 17.37
C ALA A 358 5.67 2.13 16.71
N VAL A 359 6.59 2.59 15.84
CA VAL A 359 7.60 1.72 15.21
C VAL A 359 8.56 1.14 16.24
N ARG A 360 9.04 1.93 17.22
CA ARG A 360 9.89 1.43 18.30
C ARG A 360 9.18 0.36 19.15
N SER A 361 7.94 0.62 19.53
CA SER A 361 7.13 -0.33 20.30
C SER A 361 6.86 -1.62 19.52
N PHE A 362 6.58 -1.53 18.24
CA PHE A 362 6.43 -2.68 17.34
C PHE A 362 7.69 -3.57 17.33
N VAL A 363 8.87 -2.96 17.16
CA VAL A 363 10.14 -3.70 17.18
C VAL A 363 10.43 -4.29 18.55
N ALA A 364 10.19 -3.53 19.62
CA ALA A 364 10.36 -3.99 20.99
C ALA A 364 9.43 -5.17 21.36
N ALA A 365 8.27 -5.27 20.70
CA ALA A 365 7.33 -6.38 20.82
C ALA A 365 7.69 -7.60 19.95
N GLY A 366 8.82 -7.57 19.22
CA GLY A 366 9.30 -8.66 18.37
C GLY A 366 9.00 -8.50 16.86
N GLY A 367 8.43 -7.37 16.45
CA GLY A 367 8.25 -7.05 15.05
C GLY A 367 9.58 -6.81 14.31
N GLY A 368 9.69 -7.27 13.06
CA GLY A 368 10.89 -7.10 12.24
C GLY A 368 10.98 -5.69 11.64
N TYR A 369 12.17 -5.12 11.60
CA TYR A 369 12.46 -3.87 10.88
C TYR A 369 13.53 -4.10 9.81
N VAL A 370 13.25 -3.67 8.58
CA VAL A 370 14.23 -3.65 7.49
C VAL A 370 14.43 -2.23 7.00
N GLY A 371 15.63 -1.70 7.20
CA GLY A 371 16.03 -0.37 6.72
C GLY A 371 16.97 -0.44 5.52
N ILE A 372 16.58 0.19 4.41
CA ILE A 372 17.40 0.24 3.17
C ILE A 372 17.79 1.69 2.93
N CYS A 373 19.09 2.01 2.81
CA CYS A 373 19.59 3.35 2.51
C CYS A 373 18.99 4.42 3.47
N GLY A 374 17.99 5.20 3.06
CA GLY A 374 17.27 6.15 3.92
C GLY A 374 16.68 5.52 5.18
N GLY A 375 16.10 4.32 5.05
CA GLY A 375 15.58 3.54 6.17
C GLY A 375 16.67 3.04 7.12
N ALA A 376 17.87 2.77 6.63
CA ALA A 376 19.02 2.43 7.45
C ALA A 376 19.55 3.64 8.26
N TYR A 377 19.51 4.84 7.69
CA TYR A 377 19.74 6.07 8.46
C TYR A 377 18.67 6.26 9.54
N LEU A 378 17.41 5.94 9.22
CA LEU A 378 16.31 6.11 10.17
C LEU A 378 16.43 5.18 11.39
N CYS A 379 16.87 3.92 11.23
CA CYS A 379 16.99 2.97 12.34
C CYS A 379 18.23 3.19 13.21
N SER A 380 19.21 3.99 12.77
CA SER A 380 20.47 4.23 13.50
C SER A 380 20.26 4.89 14.87
N ALA A 381 21.33 4.96 15.66
CA ALA A 381 21.34 5.67 16.94
C ALA A 381 22.14 6.99 16.88
N TYR A 382 22.24 7.59 15.70
CA TYR A 382 23.14 8.73 15.49
C TYR A 382 22.47 10.10 15.49
N TYR A 383 21.33 10.22 14.81
CA TYR A 383 20.62 11.49 14.67
C TYR A 383 19.52 11.64 15.71
N ASP A 384 19.21 12.87 16.11
CA ASP A 384 18.11 13.17 17.04
C ASP A 384 16.73 12.72 16.53
N TRP A 385 16.59 12.58 15.21
CA TRP A 385 15.37 12.09 14.55
C TRP A 385 15.36 10.59 14.30
N SER A 386 16.47 9.87 14.60
CA SER A 386 16.57 8.42 14.40
C SER A 386 15.68 7.64 15.36
N LEU A 387 15.32 6.42 14.97
CA LEU A 387 14.52 5.52 15.79
C LEU A 387 15.30 4.86 16.93
N ASN A 388 16.62 4.88 16.90
CA ASN A 388 17.49 4.24 17.88
C ASN A 388 17.21 2.74 18.04
N LEU A 389 17.05 2.02 16.91
CA LEU A 389 16.80 0.57 16.91
C LEU A 389 18.08 -0.25 16.87
N VAL A 390 19.15 0.30 16.28
CA VAL A 390 20.45 -0.39 16.11
C VAL A 390 21.55 0.53 16.58
N ASP A 391 22.49 0.02 17.37
CA ASP A 391 23.65 0.76 17.88
C ASP A 391 24.66 1.07 16.76
N THR A 392 24.28 1.97 15.88
CA THR A 392 25.09 2.37 14.74
C THR A 392 25.32 3.88 14.71
N HIS A 393 26.58 4.26 14.56
CA HIS A 393 26.95 5.58 14.07
C HIS A 393 27.02 5.53 12.55
N VAL A 394 26.35 6.44 11.86
CA VAL A 394 26.27 6.45 10.40
C VAL A 394 27.02 7.64 9.83
N PHE A 395 27.86 7.34 8.84
CA PHE A 395 28.64 8.34 8.14
C PHE A 395 28.06 8.63 6.76
N THR A 396 27.75 9.89 6.48
CA THR A 396 27.09 10.33 5.24
C THR A 396 28.04 10.49 4.06
N GLY A 397 29.34 10.34 4.26
CA GLY A 397 30.36 10.53 3.24
C GLY A 397 30.68 11.99 2.89
N SER A 398 30.25 12.97 3.71
CA SER A 398 30.69 14.36 3.55
C SER A 398 31.89 14.63 4.46
N ARG A 399 32.94 15.21 3.88
CA ARG A 399 34.18 15.60 4.59
C ARG A 399 34.71 16.92 4.05
N ASP A 400 35.54 17.57 4.85
CA ASP A 400 36.38 18.66 4.37
C ASP A 400 37.49 18.08 3.50
N VAL A 401 37.45 18.39 2.21
CA VAL A 401 38.44 17.95 1.21
C VAL A 401 39.36 19.12 0.89
N GLU A 402 40.66 18.93 1.03
CA GLU A 402 41.66 19.97 0.76
C GLU A 402 41.45 20.57 -0.63
N GLY A 403 41.32 21.88 -0.72
CA GLY A 403 41.06 22.62 -1.96
C GLY A 403 39.62 22.63 -2.44
N HIS A 404 38.70 21.90 -1.78
CA HIS A 404 37.30 21.77 -2.18
C HIS A 404 36.29 22.11 -1.07
N GLY A 405 36.75 22.21 0.19
CA GLY A 405 35.86 22.38 1.34
C GLY A 405 34.95 21.17 1.60
N PRO A 406 33.78 21.33 2.24
CA PRO A 406 32.84 20.25 2.46
C PRO A 406 32.37 19.61 1.16
N ALA A 407 32.81 18.40 0.86
CA ALA A 407 32.50 17.68 -0.37
C ALA A 407 32.19 16.20 -0.11
N PRO A 408 31.39 15.55 -0.97
CA PRO A 408 31.13 14.12 -0.85
C PRO A 408 32.37 13.32 -1.21
N MET A 409 32.67 12.30 -0.41
CA MET A 409 33.79 11.38 -0.67
C MET A 409 33.46 10.33 -1.73
N TRP A 410 32.24 9.84 -1.74
CA TRP A 410 31.77 8.82 -2.67
C TRP A 410 30.89 9.41 -3.76
N VAL A 411 30.79 8.70 -4.90
CA VAL A 411 29.92 9.09 -6.00
C VAL A 411 28.49 9.19 -5.52
N ARG A 412 27.88 10.35 -5.73
CA ARG A 412 26.49 10.66 -5.43
C ARG A 412 25.75 11.04 -6.70
N GLY A 413 24.43 10.77 -6.71
CA GLY A 413 23.57 11.16 -7.81
C GLY A 413 23.56 10.16 -8.97
N GLU A 414 24.67 9.52 -9.28
CA GLU A 414 24.74 8.43 -10.24
C GLU A 414 24.71 7.08 -9.53
N THR A 415 24.08 6.10 -10.18
CA THR A 415 24.08 4.74 -9.65
C THR A 415 25.37 4.04 -10.00
N THR A 416 26.08 3.63 -8.99
CA THR A 416 27.29 2.83 -9.14
C THR A 416 27.10 1.44 -8.52
N HIS A 417 28.08 0.56 -8.74
CA HIS A 417 28.11 -0.77 -8.16
C HIS A 417 29.32 -0.90 -7.26
N VAL A 418 29.12 -1.53 -6.11
CA VAL A 418 30.17 -1.91 -5.19
C VAL A 418 30.14 -3.41 -4.95
N GLU A 419 31.28 -3.98 -4.61
CA GLU A 419 31.37 -5.37 -4.20
C GLU A 419 31.16 -5.48 -2.70
N VAL A 420 30.33 -6.45 -2.30
CA VAL A 420 30.13 -6.84 -0.90
C VAL A 420 30.46 -8.31 -0.72
N GLN A 421 30.93 -8.66 0.48
CA GLN A 421 31.22 -10.03 0.87
C GLN A 421 30.46 -10.37 2.15
N LEU A 422 29.84 -11.56 2.18
CA LEU A 422 29.18 -12.07 3.37
C LEU A 422 30.19 -12.38 4.46
N THR A 423 29.82 -12.12 5.71
CA THR A 423 30.53 -12.64 6.91
C THR A 423 30.13 -14.10 7.16
N ASP A 424 30.69 -14.74 8.17
CA ASP A 424 30.27 -16.08 8.57
C ASP A 424 28.81 -16.07 9.04
N GLU A 425 28.43 -15.07 9.83
CA GLU A 425 27.06 -14.84 10.26
C GLU A 425 26.14 -14.55 9.05
N GLY A 426 26.63 -13.73 8.11
CA GLY A 426 25.91 -13.44 6.88
C GLY A 426 25.62 -14.68 6.04
N ARG A 427 26.55 -15.64 5.97
CA ARG A 427 26.34 -16.91 5.26
C ARG A 427 25.25 -17.76 5.90
N THR A 428 25.06 -17.69 7.20
CA THR A 428 23.94 -18.40 7.85
C THR A 428 22.59 -17.79 7.52
N VAL A 429 22.54 -16.46 7.35
CA VAL A 429 21.29 -15.73 7.02
C VAL A 429 21.00 -15.78 5.51
N PHE A 430 22.03 -15.71 4.68
CA PHE A 430 21.95 -15.62 3.22
C PHE A 430 22.54 -16.85 2.53
N ALA A 431 22.20 -18.05 3.00
CA ALA A 431 22.81 -19.31 2.54
C ALA A 431 22.71 -19.54 1.01
N ASP A 432 21.65 -19.03 0.38
CA ASP A 432 21.40 -19.19 -1.06
C ASP A 432 22.11 -18.14 -1.93
N PHE A 433 22.82 -17.17 -1.30
CA PHE A 433 23.48 -16.09 -2.02
C PHE A 433 24.99 -16.36 -2.21
N PRO A 434 25.59 -15.84 -3.28
CA PRO A 434 27.03 -15.90 -3.46
C PRO A 434 27.77 -15.20 -2.32
N ASP A 435 28.92 -15.75 -1.89
CA ASP A 435 29.78 -15.16 -0.85
C ASP A 435 30.22 -13.73 -1.21
N ARG A 436 30.45 -13.46 -2.51
CA ARG A 436 30.70 -12.12 -3.04
C ARG A 436 29.71 -11.76 -4.12
N MET A 437 29.22 -10.52 -4.07
CA MET A 437 28.27 -10.02 -5.04
C MET A 437 28.46 -8.54 -5.33
N LYS A 438 28.12 -8.12 -6.54
CA LYS A 438 28.03 -6.70 -6.92
C LYS A 438 26.63 -6.21 -6.60
N VAL A 439 26.54 -5.17 -5.77
CA VAL A 439 25.30 -4.52 -5.40
C VAL A 439 25.27 -3.08 -5.91
N LYS A 440 24.07 -2.63 -6.25
CA LYS A 440 23.86 -1.24 -6.63
C LYS A 440 24.04 -0.35 -5.41
N TYR A 441 24.85 0.68 -5.52
CA TYR A 441 25.12 1.65 -4.47
C TYR A 441 24.72 3.06 -4.91
N HIS A 442 23.97 3.75 -4.05
CA HIS A 442 23.59 5.14 -4.26
C HIS A 442 23.40 5.83 -2.90
N ASN A 443 24.46 6.37 -2.35
CA ASN A 443 24.45 7.08 -1.06
C ASN A 443 23.98 6.28 0.17
N GLY A 444 24.14 4.96 0.17
CA GLY A 444 23.88 4.16 1.38
C GLY A 444 24.79 4.59 2.54
N PRO A 445 24.38 4.38 3.79
CA PRO A 445 25.19 4.71 4.95
C PRO A 445 26.43 3.83 5.04
N ILE A 446 27.50 4.40 5.58
CA ILE A 446 28.63 3.66 6.12
C ILE A 446 28.45 3.60 7.62
N VAL A 447 28.53 2.42 8.16
CA VAL A 447 28.15 2.13 9.56
C VAL A 447 29.40 1.86 10.39
N SER A 448 29.45 2.44 11.58
CA SER A 448 30.43 2.10 12.61
C SER A 448 29.76 1.96 13.96
N PRO A 449 30.34 1.18 14.91
CA PRO A 449 29.79 1.06 16.25
C PRO A 449 29.78 2.41 16.97
N ARG A 450 28.73 2.65 17.76
CA ARG A 450 28.65 3.82 18.64
C ARG A 450 28.65 3.46 20.14
N LEU A 451 28.35 2.24 20.51
CA LEU A 451 28.21 1.81 21.90
C LEU A 451 27.20 2.66 22.67
N PHE A 452 25.99 2.74 22.15
CA PHE A 452 24.92 3.51 22.75
C PHE A 452 24.36 2.75 23.99
N PRO A 453 24.31 3.34 25.18
CA PRO A 453 23.80 2.67 26.38
C PRO A 453 22.35 2.19 26.15
N GLY A 454 22.10 0.90 26.39
CA GLY A 454 20.77 0.29 26.27
C GLY A 454 20.44 -0.29 24.89
N LEU A 455 21.34 -0.19 23.93
CA LEU A 455 21.22 -0.90 22.65
C LEU A 455 22.23 -2.05 22.55
N THR A 456 21.79 -3.14 21.93
CA THR A 456 22.67 -4.27 21.63
C THR A 456 23.62 -3.88 20.47
N PRO A 457 24.93 -4.23 20.56
CA PRO A 457 25.84 -4.07 19.45
C PRO A 457 25.34 -4.82 18.21
N TYR A 458 25.46 -4.22 17.04
CA TYR A 458 25.06 -4.89 15.79
C TYR A 458 26.03 -6.01 15.39
N THR A 459 25.53 -6.98 14.63
CA THR A 459 26.31 -8.03 13.99
C THR A 459 26.47 -7.71 12.49
N PRO A 460 27.70 -7.60 11.94
CA PRO A 460 27.91 -7.43 10.51
C PRO A 460 27.52 -8.71 9.76
N LEU A 461 26.65 -8.61 8.77
CA LEU A 461 26.27 -9.72 7.88
C LEU A 461 26.95 -9.66 6.52
N ALA A 462 27.33 -8.46 6.06
CA ALA A 462 28.13 -8.26 4.87
C ALA A 462 29.01 -7.03 5.03
N ILE A 463 30.18 -7.06 4.37
CA ILE A 463 31.17 -5.98 4.38
C ILE A 463 31.46 -5.50 2.96
N TYR A 464 31.78 -4.22 2.80
CA TYR A 464 32.20 -3.64 1.52
C TYR A 464 33.59 -4.12 1.14
N ARG A 465 33.77 -4.53 -0.12
CA ARG A 465 35.07 -4.94 -0.71
C ARG A 465 35.52 -4.04 -1.84
N SER A 466 34.70 -3.12 -2.27
CA SER A 466 35.09 -2.05 -3.20
C SER A 466 34.35 -0.75 -2.88
N GLU A 467 34.85 0.35 -3.39
CA GLU A 467 34.25 1.68 -3.26
C GLU A 467 34.38 2.47 -4.56
N GLN A 468 33.51 3.47 -4.72
CA GLN A 468 33.59 4.44 -5.81
C GLN A 468 33.85 5.82 -5.21
N VAL A 469 35.07 6.22 -5.17
CA VAL A 469 35.55 7.46 -4.54
C VAL A 469 35.49 8.60 -5.53
N LEU A 470 34.90 9.72 -5.13
CA LEU A 470 34.93 10.97 -5.90
C LEU A 470 36.18 11.79 -5.57
N HIS A 471 36.54 11.80 -4.28
CA HIS A 471 37.73 12.43 -3.77
C HIS A 471 38.48 11.42 -2.89
N PRO A 472 39.82 11.32 -2.98
CA PRO A 472 40.62 10.40 -2.19
C PRO A 472 40.33 10.57 -0.70
N PRO A 473 40.02 9.53 0.06
CA PRO A 473 39.73 9.64 1.46
C PRO A 473 40.98 9.87 2.28
N GLN A 474 40.96 10.84 3.17
CA GLN A 474 42.06 11.05 4.13
C GLN A 474 41.96 10.09 5.32
N LYS A 475 40.76 9.70 5.73
CA LYS A 475 40.47 8.68 6.77
C LYS A 475 39.08 8.05 6.55
N GLY A 476 38.98 6.74 6.82
CA GLY A 476 37.72 6.00 6.79
C GLY A 476 37.26 5.73 5.36
N THR A 477 37.85 4.75 4.76
CA THR A 477 37.37 4.18 3.49
C THR A 477 36.09 3.40 3.74
N MET A 478 35.31 3.18 2.70
CA MET A 478 34.14 2.31 2.72
C MET A 478 34.54 0.83 2.80
N ILE A 479 35.73 0.50 2.27
CA ILE A 479 36.27 -0.85 2.27
C ILE A 479 36.39 -1.38 3.71
N ASP A 480 36.03 -2.63 3.93
CA ASP A 480 36.02 -3.33 5.22
C ASP A 480 35.02 -2.79 6.26
N THR A 481 34.18 -1.83 5.88
CA THR A 481 33.08 -1.40 6.73
C THR A 481 31.80 -2.24 6.46
N PRO A 482 30.90 -2.37 7.45
CA PRO A 482 29.66 -3.10 7.25
C PRO A 482 28.76 -2.51 6.16
N ALA A 483 28.29 -3.38 5.26
CA ALA A 483 27.29 -3.07 4.23
C ALA A 483 25.87 -3.50 4.66
N ILE A 484 25.78 -4.57 5.44
CA ILE A 484 24.54 -5.11 6.02
C ILE A 484 24.84 -5.45 7.47
N VAL A 485 23.96 -5.01 8.36
CA VAL A 485 24.02 -5.29 9.80
C VAL A 485 22.71 -5.83 10.32
N SER A 486 22.77 -6.67 11.37
CA SER A 486 21.64 -7.08 12.19
C SER A 486 21.85 -6.55 13.61
N GLY A 487 20.78 -6.08 14.24
CA GLY A 487 20.78 -5.61 15.63
C GLY A 487 19.71 -6.29 16.45
#